data_756305ada6334f747d13aa1d5f412260
#
_entry.id   756305ada6334f747d13aa1d5f412260
#
_cell.length_a   1.000
_cell.length_b   1.000
_cell.length_c   1.000
_cell.angle_alpha   90.00
_cell.angle_beta   90.00
_cell.angle_gamma   90.00
#
_symmetry.space_group_name_H-M   'P 1'
#
loop_
_entity.id
_entity.type
_entity.pdbx_description
1 polymer ?
#
loop_
_entity_poly.entity_id
_entity_poly.type
_entity_poly.pdbx_seq_one_letter_code
_entity_poly.pdbx_strand_id
1 'polypeptide(L)'
;MRTFRHVPVALAAALVVAAAATACGDGGAALTAQNPHPATGTVTLTAPAPDTPLAATEWTVDSLLGGATAASLPDGAAGRARFTITADGAVSGSLGCNRFRAPVTVSGASLTVGPLTTTRMACEGGPGEVERTLTGLFGSGPLGWRIRDRTLTLNAPDGTGLTARAAPAAG
;
A
#
# COMPACT_ATOMS: atom_id res chain seq x y z
N MET A 1 -11.74 13.57 -41.14
CA MET A 1 -13.15 13.18 -41.01
C MET A 1 -13.20 11.69 -40.66
N ARG A 2 -13.46 11.35 -39.43
CA ARG A 2 -13.71 9.96 -39.00
C ARG A 2 -14.94 9.95 -38.08
N THR A 3 -15.96 9.27 -38.57
CA THR A 3 -17.32 9.16 -38.05
C THR A 3 -17.38 8.37 -36.74
N PHE A 4 -17.98 8.97 -35.72
CA PHE A 4 -18.38 8.29 -34.48
C PHE A 4 -19.60 7.39 -34.75
N ARG A 5 -19.49 6.10 -34.40
CA ARG A 5 -20.61 5.17 -34.38
C ARG A 5 -21.14 5.08 -32.95
N HIS A 6 -22.36 5.57 -32.77
CA HIS A 6 -23.12 5.39 -31.53
C HIS A 6 -23.70 3.97 -31.51
N VAL A 7 -23.51 3.27 -30.38
CA VAL A 7 -24.14 2.00 -30.07
C VAL A 7 -25.22 2.26 -29.01
N PRO A 8 -26.49 1.88 -29.21
CA PRO A 8 -27.53 2.08 -28.22
C PRO A 8 -27.49 0.98 -27.16
N VAL A 9 -27.58 1.38 -25.89
CA VAL A 9 -27.74 0.51 -24.74
C VAL A 9 -29.24 0.21 -24.56
N ALA A 10 -29.61 -1.06 -24.62
CA ALA A 10 -30.96 -1.53 -24.35
C ALA A 10 -31.14 -1.75 -22.84
N LEU A 11 -32.14 -1.08 -22.26
CA LEU A 11 -32.66 -1.34 -20.90
C LEU A 11 -33.46 -2.64 -20.91
N ALA A 12 -33.16 -3.57 -20.00
CA ALA A 12 -34.04 -4.68 -19.63
C ALA A 12 -34.38 -4.53 -18.14
N ALA A 13 -35.67 -4.23 -17.88
CA ALA A 13 -36.25 -4.25 -16.55
C ALA A 13 -36.78 -5.66 -16.27
N ALA A 14 -36.42 -6.25 -15.13
CA ALA A 14 -37.01 -7.49 -14.63
C ALA A 14 -37.57 -7.22 -13.22
N LEU A 15 -38.90 -7.29 -13.15
CA LEU A 15 -39.69 -7.36 -11.93
C LEU A 15 -39.64 -8.80 -11.36
N VAL A 16 -39.42 -8.96 -10.07
CA VAL A 16 -39.66 -10.21 -9.35
C VAL A 16 -40.50 -9.95 -8.11
N VAL A 17 -41.55 -10.71 -8.04
CA VAL A 17 -42.69 -10.67 -7.12
C VAL A 17 -42.34 -11.31 -5.78
N ALA A 18 -42.91 -10.72 -4.73
CA ALA A 18 -42.89 -11.21 -3.35
C ALA A 18 -43.83 -12.43 -3.18
N ALA A 19 -43.41 -13.40 -2.37
CA ALA A 19 -44.30 -14.39 -1.80
C ALA A 19 -44.07 -14.51 -0.29
N ALA A 20 -45.08 -14.12 0.49
CA ALA A 20 -45.18 -14.32 1.92
C ALA A 20 -45.75 -15.73 2.18
N ALA A 21 -45.17 -16.45 3.12
CA ALA A 21 -45.77 -17.66 3.69
C ALA A 21 -45.73 -17.58 5.21
N THR A 22 -46.89 -17.37 5.80
CA THR A 22 -47.21 -17.56 7.22
C THR A 22 -47.48 -19.02 7.51
N ALA A 23 -46.88 -19.58 8.54
CA ALA A 23 -47.31 -20.83 9.15
C ALA A 23 -47.21 -20.73 10.67
N CYS A 24 -48.39 -20.62 11.32
CA CYS A 24 -48.56 -20.92 12.73
C CYS A 24 -48.61 -22.43 12.93
N GLY A 25 -47.91 -22.93 13.93
CA GLY A 25 -48.00 -24.32 14.37
C GLY A 25 -47.80 -24.35 15.89
N ASP A 26 -48.94 -24.52 16.60
CA ASP A 26 -49.04 -24.82 18.03
C ASP A 26 -48.62 -26.27 18.28
N GLY A 27 -47.88 -26.55 19.34
CA GLY A 27 -47.57 -27.93 19.78
C GLY A 27 -46.62 -27.96 20.96
N GLY A 28 -47.21 -27.95 22.16
CA GLY A 28 -46.47 -28.05 23.42
C GLY A 28 -45.76 -29.40 23.62
N ALA A 29 -44.56 -29.36 24.16
CA ALA A 29 -43.96 -30.38 24.97
C ALA A 29 -42.92 -29.74 25.90
N ALA A 30 -43.22 -29.75 27.19
CA ALA A 30 -42.28 -29.34 28.22
C ALA A 30 -41.13 -30.35 28.36
N LEU A 31 -39.94 -30.01 27.93
CA LEU A 31 -38.71 -30.67 28.28
C LEU A 31 -37.81 -29.66 28.95
N THR A 32 -37.44 -29.98 30.19
CA THR A 32 -36.44 -29.28 31.01
C THR A 32 -35.15 -29.09 30.22
N ALA A 33 -35.01 -27.95 29.59
CA ALA A 33 -33.76 -27.55 28.98
C ALA A 33 -32.85 -26.99 30.08
N GLN A 34 -31.81 -27.74 30.38
CA GLN A 34 -30.63 -27.20 31.09
C GLN A 34 -30.09 -26.03 30.25
N ASN A 35 -30.10 -24.88 30.89
CA ASN A 35 -29.59 -23.66 30.32
C ASN A 35 -28.07 -23.81 30.14
N PRO A 36 -27.53 -23.92 28.91
CA PRO A 36 -26.10 -23.71 28.73
C PRO A 36 -25.84 -22.24 29.00
N HIS A 37 -25.04 -21.97 30.02
CA HIS A 37 -24.49 -20.64 30.27
C HIS A 37 -23.89 -20.15 28.93
N PRO A 38 -24.30 -19.00 28.41
CA PRO A 38 -23.52 -18.38 27.35
C PRO A 38 -22.16 -18.03 27.95
N ALA A 39 -21.13 -18.75 27.54
CA ALA A 39 -19.77 -18.31 27.76
C ALA A 39 -19.67 -16.91 27.15
N THR A 40 -19.69 -15.89 28.01
CA THR A 40 -19.43 -14.49 27.61
C THR A 40 -17.96 -14.45 27.24
N GLY A 41 -17.67 -14.91 26.02
CA GLY A 41 -16.39 -14.67 25.38
C GLY A 41 -16.31 -13.16 25.16
N THR A 42 -15.57 -12.47 26.01
CA THR A 42 -15.21 -11.08 25.76
C THR A 42 -14.35 -11.07 24.51
N VAL A 43 -14.97 -10.79 23.35
CA VAL A 43 -14.24 -10.49 22.13
C VAL A 43 -13.57 -9.13 22.36
N THR A 44 -12.32 -9.18 22.79
CA THR A 44 -11.48 -7.98 22.83
C THR A 44 -11.25 -7.56 21.39
N LEU A 45 -12.04 -6.61 20.89
CA LEU A 45 -11.76 -5.94 19.64
C LEU A 45 -10.50 -5.09 19.88
N THR A 46 -9.34 -5.68 19.57
CA THR A 46 -8.10 -4.90 19.51
C THR A 46 -8.29 -3.88 18.41
N ALA A 47 -8.33 -2.59 18.77
CA ALA A 47 -8.32 -1.52 17.79
C ALA A 47 -7.12 -1.72 16.85
N PRO A 48 -7.27 -1.52 15.53
CA PRO A 48 -6.14 -1.55 14.63
C PRO A 48 -5.04 -0.64 15.16
N ALA A 49 -3.80 -1.12 15.17
CA ALA A 49 -2.68 -0.25 15.48
C ALA A 49 -2.69 0.93 14.50
N PRO A 50 -2.43 2.16 14.94
CA PRO A 50 -2.36 3.29 14.04
C PRO A 50 -1.32 3.02 12.96
N ASP A 51 -1.63 3.39 11.72
CA ASP A 51 -0.69 3.28 10.61
C ASP A 51 0.62 3.99 10.95
N THR A 52 1.72 3.37 10.57
CA THR A 52 3.05 3.97 10.74
C THR A 52 3.10 5.32 10.00
N PRO A 53 3.56 6.42 10.63
CA PRO A 53 3.60 7.72 9.97
C PRO A 53 4.58 7.70 8.78
N LEU A 54 4.23 8.41 7.70
CA LEU A 54 5.10 8.53 6.52
C LEU A 54 6.41 9.27 6.86
N ALA A 55 6.31 10.36 7.62
CA ALA A 55 7.46 11.15 8.04
C ALA A 55 8.09 10.61 9.33
N ALA A 56 9.37 10.88 9.52
CA ALA A 56 10.18 10.46 10.68
C ALA A 56 10.28 8.93 10.85
N THR A 57 9.93 8.17 9.82
CA THR A 57 10.07 6.71 9.77
C THR A 57 11.18 6.34 8.79
N GLU A 58 12.09 5.46 9.19
CA GLU A 58 13.04 4.85 8.25
C GLU A 58 12.32 3.74 7.48
N TRP A 59 12.28 3.89 6.18
CA TRP A 59 11.69 2.95 5.23
C TRP A 59 12.78 2.16 4.52
N THR A 60 12.80 0.84 4.67
CA THR A 60 13.68 -0.06 3.93
C THR A 60 12.93 -0.65 2.75
N VAL A 61 13.48 -0.51 1.56
CA VAL A 61 12.86 -1.03 0.32
C VAL A 61 12.91 -2.56 0.35
N ASP A 62 11.75 -3.18 0.15
CA ASP A 62 11.59 -4.65 0.13
C ASP A 62 11.43 -5.21 -1.29
N SER A 63 10.73 -4.48 -2.15
CA SER A 63 10.51 -4.91 -3.53
C SER A 63 10.33 -3.73 -4.49
N LEU A 64 10.54 -3.99 -5.76
CA LEU A 64 10.23 -3.08 -6.86
C LEU A 64 8.95 -3.54 -7.55
N LEU A 65 8.16 -2.57 -8.02
CA LEU A 65 6.90 -2.83 -8.72
C LEU A 65 7.08 -2.51 -10.21
N GLY A 66 6.73 -3.47 -11.05
CA GLY A 66 6.60 -3.30 -12.49
C GLY A 66 5.13 -3.48 -12.88
N GLY A 67 4.35 -2.40 -12.86
CA GLY A 67 2.89 -2.49 -12.98
C GLY A 67 2.28 -3.18 -11.75
N ALA A 68 1.45 -4.20 -11.98
CA ALA A 68 0.79 -4.96 -10.90
C ALA A 68 1.69 -6.04 -10.26
N THR A 69 2.91 -6.25 -10.77
CA THR A 69 3.81 -7.32 -10.33
C THR A 69 4.89 -6.79 -9.41
N ALA A 70 5.02 -7.38 -8.22
CA ALA A 70 6.13 -7.12 -7.31
C ALA A 70 7.28 -8.08 -7.62
N ALA A 71 8.50 -7.54 -7.75
CA ALA A 71 9.73 -8.29 -7.89
C ALA A 71 10.62 -8.07 -6.67
N SER A 72 11.22 -9.13 -6.17
CA SER A 72 12.25 -9.05 -5.14
C SER A 72 13.41 -8.19 -5.61
N LEU A 73 14.13 -7.60 -4.66
CA LEU A 73 15.35 -6.86 -4.98
C LEU A 73 16.39 -7.81 -5.57
N PRO A 74 17.21 -7.33 -6.52
CA PRO A 74 18.35 -8.08 -7.02
C PRO A 74 19.32 -8.52 -5.92
N ASP A 75 20.09 -9.56 -6.18
CA ASP A 75 21.08 -10.10 -5.25
C ASP A 75 22.04 -9.02 -4.72
N GLY A 76 22.29 -9.06 -3.42
CA GLY A 76 23.17 -8.13 -2.73
C GLY A 76 22.58 -6.73 -2.49
N ALA A 77 21.34 -6.46 -2.92
CA ALA A 77 20.66 -5.16 -2.72
C ALA A 77 19.76 -5.11 -1.48
N ALA A 78 19.36 -6.27 -0.95
CA ALA A 78 18.48 -6.34 0.21
C ALA A 78 19.01 -5.53 1.41
N GLY A 79 18.14 -4.70 2.02
CA GLY A 79 18.47 -3.86 3.16
C GLY A 79 19.40 -2.65 2.86
N ARG A 80 19.86 -2.49 1.62
CA ARG A 80 20.77 -1.39 1.24
C ARG A 80 20.02 -0.12 0.83
N ALA A 81 18.86 -0.27 0.21
CA ALA A 81 18.02 0.84 -0.19
C ALA A 81 17.09 1.19 0.97
N ARG A 82 17.23 2.41 1.50
CA ARG A 82 16.42 2.93 2.61
C ARG A 82 16.35 4.44 2.58
N PHE A 83 15.28 4.99 3.10
CA PHE A 83 15.09 6.44 3.15
C PHE A 83 14.21 6.86 4.31
N THR A 84 14.37 8.11 4.72
CA THR A 84 13.52 8.78 5.70
C THR A 84 13.01 10.08 5.09
N ILE A 85 11.73 10.33 5.23
CA ILE A 85 11.10 11.62 4.91
C ILE A 85 10.99 12.40 6.22
N THR A 86 11.45 13.63 6.21
CA THR A 86 11.38 14.50 7.39
C THR A 86 10.14 15.38 7.33
N ALA A 87 9.66 15.85 8.49
CA ALA A 87 8.47 16.68 8.58
C ALA A 87 8.63 18.07 7.91
N ASP A 88 9.86 18.53 7.75
CA ASP A 88 10.23 19.78 7.07
C ASP A 88 10.30 19.65 5.54
N GLY A 89 9.92 18.50 4.97
CA GLY A 89 9.83 18.32 3.53
C GLY A 89 11.14 17.97 2.85
N ALA A 90 11.97 17.15 3.47
CA ALA A 90 13.14 16.56 2.84
C ALA A 90 13.07 15.03 2.87
N VAL A 91 13.70 14.38 1.90
CA VAL A 91 13.97 12.96 1.89
C VAL A 91 15.46 12.72 1.79
N SER A 92 15.96 11.75 2.54
CA SER A 92 17.36 11.36 2.48
C SER A 92 17.53 9.89 2.81
N GLY A 93 18.63 9.29 2.35
CA GLY A 93 18.90 7.87 2.60
C GLY A 93 19.96 7.30 1.67
N SER A 94 19.75 6.03 1.31
CA SER A 94 20.55 5.27 0.35
C SER A 94 19.66 4.70 -0.75
N LEU A 95 20.09 4.82 -1.98
CA LEU A 95 19.41 4.22 -3.15
C LEU A 95 19.84 2.77 -3.42
N GLY A 96 20.60 2.17 -2.51
CA GLY A 96 21.18 0.84 -2.67
C GLY A 96 22.71 0.89 -2.75
N CYS A 97 23.25 1.84 -3.46
CA CYS A 97 24.69 2.13 -3.58
C CYS A 97 25.01 3.51 -3.05
N ASN A 98 24.49 4.56 -3.68
CA ASN A 98 24.78 5.93 -3.32
C ASN A 98 23.79 6.48 -2.28
N ARG A 99 24.29 7.38 -1.45
CA ARG A 99 23.44 8.20 -0.59
C ARG A 99 22.80 9.30 -1.41
N PHE A 100 21.60 9.69 -1.00
CA PHE A 100 20.89 10.77 -1.67
C PHE A 100 20.21 11.70 -0.68
N ARG A 101 19.87 12.89 -1.18
CA ARG A 101 19.01 13.87 -0.54
C ARG A 101 18.21 14.60 -1.62
N ALA A 102 16.95 14.93 -1.31
CA ALA A 102 16.09 15.75 -2.17
C ALA A 102 15.05 16.49 -1.32
N PRO A 103 14.50 17.61 -1.80
CA PRO A 103 13.25 18.14 -1.27
C PRO A 103 12.10 17.19 -1.62
N VAL A 104 11.09 17.13 -0.76
CA VAL A 104 9.88 16.37 -1.01
C VAL A 104 8.64 17.19 -0.64
N THR A 105 7.63 17.10 -1.46
CA THR A 105 6.32 17.70 -1.19
C THR A 105 5.28 16.60 -1.09
N VAL A 106 4.51 16.59 -0.01
CA VAL A 106 3.40 15.65 0.21
C VAL A 106 2.09 16.44 0.15
N SER A 107 1.18 15.99 -0.70
CA SER A 107 -0.15 16.58 -0.85
C SER A 107 -1.20 15.48 -0.93
N GLY A 108 -1.96 15.29 0.13
CA GLY A 108 -2.91 14.17 0.25
C GLY A 108 -2.20 12.82 0.07
N ALA A 109 -2.68 12.02 -0.88
CA ALA A 109 -2.09 10.72 -1.23
C ALA A 109 -1.00 10.80 -2.31
N SER A 110 -0.47 11.99 -2.60
CA SER A 110 0.57 12.22 -3.59
C SER A 110 1.86 12.72 -2.94
N LEU A 111 2.99 12.25 -3.44
CA LEU A 111 4.33 12.61 -3.00
C LEU A 111 5.17 12.98 -4.22
N THR A 112 5.80 14.14 -4.22
CA THR A 112 6.68 14.57 -5.31
C THR A 112 8.08 14.77 -4.76
N VAL A 113 9.06 14.07 -5.35
CA VAL A 113 10.47 14.23 -5.01
C VAL A 113 11.08 15.22 -6.00
N GLY A 114 11.78 16.21 -5.48
CA GLY A 114 12.50 17.18 -6.28
C GLY A 114 13.88 16.68 -6.76
N PRO A 115 14.73 17.56 -7.27
CA PRO A 115 16.03 17.17 -7.80
C PRO A 115 16.88 16.42 -6.76
N LEU A 116 17.39 15.24 -7.13
CA LEU A 116 18.22 14.42 -6.27
C LEU A 116 19.67 14.93 -6.27
N THR A 117 20.21 15.08 -5.09
CA THR A 117 21.67 15.21 -4.87
C THR A 117 22.19 13.86 -4.40
N THR A 118 23.16 13.26 -5.10
CA THR A 118 23.69 11.94 -4.78
C THR A 118 25.22 11.96 -4.63
N THR A 119 25.75 11.03 -3.83
CA THR A 119 27.17 10.68 -3.92
C THR A 119 27.44 9.95 -5.27
N ARG A 120 28.69 9.82 -5.67
CA ARG A 120 29.05 9.24 -6.97
C ARG A 120 30.06 8.10 -6.77
N MET A 121 29.58 7.02 -6.19
CA MET A 121 30.32 5.76 -6.15
C MET A 121 29.92 4.94 -7.38
N ALA A 122 30.91 4.27 -7.99
CA ALA A 122 30.64 3.30 -9.03
C ALA A 122 30.21 1.98 -8.37
N CYS A 123 28.97 1.57 -8.58
CA CYS A 123 28.46 0.30 -8.08
C CYS A 123 27.96 -0.55 -9.23
N GLU A 124 28.39 -1.78 -9.22
CA GLU A 124 27.95 -2.81 -10.15
C GLU A 124 26.95 -3.75 -9.48
N GLY A 125 26.30 -4.60 -10.30
CA GLY A 125 25.35 -5.61 -9.84
C GLY A 125 24.07 -5.03 -9.22
N GLY A 126 23.46 -5.81 -8.34
CA GLY A 126 22.14 -5.50 -7.75
C GLY A 126 22.01 -4.13 -7.10
N PRO A 127 22.96 -3.68 -6.26
CA PRO A 127 22.88 -2.36 -5.65
C PRO A 127 22.83 -1.20 -6.67
N GLY A 128 23.63 -1.29 -7.75
CA GLY A 128 23.63 -0.30 -8.82
C GLY A 128 22.34 -0.34 -9.67
N GLU A 129 21.76 -1.53 -9.85
CA GLU A 129 20.50 -1.69 -10.54
C GLU A 129 19.33 -1.05 -9.75
N VAL A 130 19.25 -1.33 -8.45
CA VAL A 130 18.26 -0.73 -7.57
C VAL A 130 18.40 0.79 -7.56
N GLU A 131 19.61 1.33 -7.49
CA GLU A 131 19.84 2.77 -7.54
C GLU A 131 19.30 3.40 -8.81
N ARG A 132 19.57 2.79 -10.00
CA ARG A 132 19.04 3.30 -11.27
C ARG A 132 17.51 3.32 -11.27
N THR A 133 16.90 2.24 -10.80
CA THR A 133 15.44 2.11 -10.73
C THR A 133 14.83 3.16 -9.79
N LEU A 134 15.38 3.30 -8.59
CA LEU A 134 14.88 4.26 -7.60
C LEU A 134 15.11 5.72 -8.04
N THR A 135 16.23 6.01 -8.69
CA THR A 135 16.49 7.32 -9.26
C THR A 135 15.47 7.68 -10.33
N GLY A 136 15.16 6.73 -11.22
CA GLY A 136 14.10 6.89 -12.23
C GLY A 136 12.73 7.10 -11.59
N LEU A 137 12.37 6.28 -10.61
CA LEU A 137 11.09 6.38 -9.92
C LEU A 137 10.92 7.72 -9.21
N PHE A 138 11.91 8.17 -8.45
CA PHE A 138 11.85 9.47 -7.75
C PHE A 138 11.85 10.66 -8.70
N GLY A 139 12.42 10.50 -9.89
CA GLY A 139 12.40 11.53 -10.94
C GLY A 139 11.16 11.50 -11.85
N SER A 140 10.26 10.51 -11.71
CA SER A 140 9.12 10.34 -12.62
C SER A 140 7.97 11.34 -12.39
N GLY A 141 8.06 12.19 -11.38
CA GLY A 141 7.02 13.16 -11.03
C GLY A 141 6.20 12.72 -9.81
N PRO A 142 4.92 13.09 -9.73
CA PRO A 142 4.10 12.75 -8.57
C PRO A 142 3.90 11.24 -8.44
N LEU A 143 4.20 10.71 -7.27
CA LEU A 143 4.01 9.32 -6.88
C LEU A 143 2.78 9.20 -5.99
N GLY A 144 1.90 8.26 -6.27
CA GLY A 144 0.89 7.85 -5.31
C GLY A 144 1.55 7.15 -4.12
N TRP A 145 1.09 7.45 -2.89
CA TRP A 145 1.58 6.73 -1.72
C TRP A 145 0.44 6.19 -0.87
N ARG A 146 0.71 5.08 -0.20
CA ARG A 146 -0.20 4.44 0.74
C ARG A 146 0.61 3.67 1.78
N ILE A 147 0.17 3.74 3.03
CA ILE A 147 0.70 2.92 4.12
C ILE A 147 -0.42 1.98 4.58
N ARG A 148 -0.07 0.72 4.79
CA ARG A 148 -0.89 -0.27 5.48
C ARG A 148 -0.02 -0.92 6.53
N ASP A 149 -0.42 -0.83 7.77
CA ASP A 149 0.36 -1.27 8.93
C ASP A 149 1.76 -0.64 8.93
N ARG A 150 2.75 -1.39 8.53
CA ARG A 150 4.17 -1.00 8.48
C ARG A 150 4.74 -1.05 7.06
N THR A 151 3.90 -1.13 6.05
CA THR A 151 4.31 -1.21 4.66
C THR A 151 3.89 0.03 3.90
N LEU A 152 4.86 0.76 3.38
CA LEU A 152 4.67 1.87 2.45
C LEU A 152 4.71 1.32 1.03
N THR A 153 3.75 1.75 0.21
CA THR A 153 3.77 1.57 -1.24
C THR A 153 3.89 2.93 -1.90
N LEU A 154 4.85 3.08 -2.81
CA LEU A 154 4.96 4.22 -3.71
C LEU A 154 4.80 3.73 -5.14
N ASN A 155 4.01 4.42 -5.95
CA ASN A 155 3.83 4.07 -7.35
C ASN A 155 3.65 5.30 -8.24
N ALA A 156 4.30 5.25 -9.40
CA ALA A 156 4.10 6.21 -10.48
C ALA A 156 2.82 5.90 -11.27
N PRO A 157 2.31 6.83 -12.08
CA PRO A 157 1.11 6.63 -12.89
C PRO A 157 1.19 5.47 -13.89
N ASP A 158 2.38 5.11 -14.33
CA ASP A 158 2.64 3.97 -15.22
C ASP A 158 2.64 2.61 -14.50
N GLY A 159 2.44 2.61 -13.18
CA GLY A 159 2.42 1.42 -12.34
C GLY A 159 3.80 0.97 -11.85
N THR A 160 4.89 1.61 -12.27
CA THR A 160 6.20 1.36 -11.66
C THR A 160 6.21 1.87 -10.21
N GLY A 161 6.98 1.23 -9.33
CA GLY A 161 6.95 1.65 -7.94
C GLY A 161 7.85 0.82 -7.04
N LEU A 162 7.60 0.94 -5.74
CA LEU A 162 8.29 0.15 -4.71
C LEU A 162 7.34 -0.18 -3.56
N THR A 163 7.70 -1.21 -2.80
CA THR A 163 7.24 -1.38 -1.43
C THR A 163 8.42 -1.22 -0.48
N ALA A 164 8.15 -0.62 0.66
CA ALA A 164 9.14 -0.44 1.71
C ALA A 164 8.53 -0.73 3.08
N ARG A 165 9.33 -1.25 3.99
CA ARG A 165 8.92 -1.58 5.35
C ARG A 165 9.52 -0.61 6.34
N ALA A 166 8.72 -0.19 7.30
CA ALA A 166 9.19 0.59 8.43
C ALA A 166 10.18 -0.22 9.28
N ALA A 167 11.29 0.39 9.68
CA ALA A 167 12.17 -0.19 10.68
C ALA A 167 11.39 -0.55 11.96
N PRO A 168 11.75 -1.62 12.69
CA PRO A 168 11.18 -1.89 14.00
C PRO A 168 11.28 -0.64 14.88
N ALA A 169 10.21 -0.30 15.62
CA ALA A 169 10.32 0.72 16.63
C ALA A 169 11.45 0.30 17.59
N ALA A 170 12.38 1.22 17.85
CA ALA A 170 13.37 1.01 18.89
C ALA A 170 12.61 0.88 20.21
N GLY A 171 12.66 -0.33 20.82
CA GLY A 171 12.08 -0.62 22.13
C GLY A 171 12.89 0.03 23.24
#